data_088cc882837b9ec5bc8a3cfd9384bc21
#
_entry.id   088cc882837b9ec5bc8a3cfd9384bc21
#
_cell.length_a   1.000
_cell.length_b   1.000
_cell.length_c   1.000
_cell.angle_alpha   90.00
_cell.angle_beta   90.00
_cell.angle_gamma   90.00
#
_symmetry.space_group_name_H-M   'P 1'
#
loop_
_entity.id
_entity.type
_entity.pdbx_description
1 polymer ?
#
loop_
_entity_poly.entity_id
_entity_poly.type
_entity_poly.pdbx_seq_one_letter_code
_entity_poly.pdbx_strand_id
1 'polypeptide(L)'
;MIEVKGIYKAFGKNEVLKGVDVQVEKGEVVVILGPSGSGKTTLLRCINFLEKADSGEITIGETNVKFKHATKKDILSIRRKTAMVFQTYNLFNNKTVLENVKEGLITARKVPKKEAEEISRKMLDKVGLTDKYDAYPSQISGGQQQRVGIARALALNPEVILFDEPTSALDPELVGEVLSVMKKVAKEGITMVVVTHEMSFAYDIASRVIFMEGGVVVEEGTPKEIFQNPKEERTKQFLKRIVPDWNYTI
;
A
#
# COMPACT_ATOMS: atom_id res chain seq x y z
N MET A 1 6.33 13.47 -4.58
CA MET A 1 4.98 13.65 -5.11
C MET A 1 4.67 12.54 -6.09
N ILE A 2 3.50 11.95 -5.97
CA ILE A 2 2.95 10.98 -6.92
C ILE A 2 1.67 11.58 -7.46
N GLU A 3 1.50 11.52 -8.76
CA GLU A 3 0.30 12.00 -9.42
C GLU A 3 -0.17 10.93 -10.41
N VAL A 4 -1.43 10.57 -10.32
CA VAL A 4 -2.11 9.61 -11.19
C VAL A 4 -3.27 10.35 -11.84
N LYS A 5 -3.33 10.37 -13.17
CA LYS A 5 -4.35 11.10 -13.92
C LYS A 5 -5.08 10.24 -14.92
N GLY A 6 -6.40 10.31 -14.90
CA GLY A 6 -7.29 9.70 -15.88
C GLY A 6 -7.10 8.20 -16.03
N ILE A 7 -6.97 7.46 -14.91
CA ILE A 7 -6.76 6.03 -14.96
C ILE A 7 -8.05 5.31 -15.32
N TYR A 8 -8.04 4.65 -16.46
CA TYR A 8 -9.08 3.73 -16.88
C TYR A 8 -8.54 2.30 -16.91
N LYS A 9 -9.32 1.36 -16.40
CA LYS A 9 -8.99 -0.06 -16.46
C LYS A 9 -10.25 -0.91 -16.60
N ALA A 10 -10.26 -1.78 -17.60
CA ALA A 10 -11.29 -2.79 -17.78
C ALA A 10 -10.68 -4.20 -17.80
N PHE A 11 -11.45 -5.19 -17.37
CA PHE A 11 -11.18 -6.60 -17.53
C PHE A 11 -12.32 -7.20 -18.40
N GLY A 12 -12.03 -7.42 -19.67
CA GLY A 12 -13.04 -7.77 -20.66
C GLY A 12 -14.07 -6.64 -20.81
N LYS A 13 -15.33 -6.91 -20.49
CA LYS A 13 -16.43 -5.90 -20.55
C LYS A 13 -16.64 -5.16 -19.23
N ASN A 14 -15.94 -5.54 -18.16
CA ASN A 14 -16.12 -4.93 -16.84
C ASN A 14 -15.15 -3.77 -16.65
N GLU A 15 -15.66 -2.56 -16.65
CA GLU A 15 -14.90 -1.34 -16.33
C GLU A 15 -14.74 -1.22 -14.81
N VAL A 16 -13.49 -1.36 -14.34
CA VAL A 16 -13.14 -1.35 -12.92
C VAL A 16 -12.65 0.03 -12.45
N LEU A 17 -11.91 0.75 -13.30
CA LEU A 17 -11.51 2.14 -13.04
C LEU A 17 -12.01 3.02 -14.19
N LYS A 18 -12.59 4.17 -13.84
CA LYS A 18 -13.34 5.05 -14.76
C LYS A 18 -12.85 6.49 -14.67
N GLY A 19 -11.57 6.72 -14.99
CA GLY A 19 -10.99 8.06 -14.97
C GLY A 19 -10.59 8.49 -13.56
N VAL A 20 -9.89 7.64 -12.84
CA VAL A 20 -9.45 7.94 -11.47
C VAL A 20 -8.24 8.86 -11.47
N ASP A 21 -8.34 9.95 -10.72
CA ASP A 21 -7.26 10.88 -10.41
C ASP A 21 -6.89 10.75 -8.92
N VAL A 22 -5.59 10.66 -8.63
CA VAL A 22 -5.07 10.65 -7.25
C VAL A 22 -3.73 11.37 -7.21
N GLN A 23 -3.58 12.26 -6.26
CA GLN A 23 -2.30 12.92 -5.96
C GLN A 23 -1.85 12.52 -4.56
N VAL A 24 -0.55 12.34 -4.35
CA VAL A 24 0.03 12.01 -3.03
C VAL A 24 1.30 12.83 -2.85
N GLU A 25 1.34 13.63 -1.80
CA GLU A 25 2.52 14.43 -1.48
C GLU A 25 3.59 13.59 -0.78
N LYS A 26 4.83 14.08 -0.80
CA LYS A 26 5.94 13.40 -0.13
C LYS A 26 5.70 13.39 1.39
N GLY A 27 5.80 12.22 1.99
CA GLY A 27 5.55 12.00 3.43
C GLY A 27 4.08 11.90 3.80
N GLU A 28 3.16 12.05 2.82
CA GLU A 28 1.73 11.90 3.06
C GLU A 28 1.34 10.43 3.21
N VAL A 29 0.39 10.16 4.09
CA VAL A 29 -0.29 8.87 4.22
C VAL A 29 -1.70 9.02 3.67
N VAL A 30 -1.94 8.49 2.47
CA VAL A 30 -3.27 8.46 1.85
C VAL A 30 -3.91 7.11 2.09
N VAL A 31 -5.08 7.09 2.72
CA VAL A 31 -5.87 5.87 2.91
C VAL A 31 -7.02 5.84 1.92
N ILE A 32 -7.19 4.71 1.23
CA ILE A 32 -8.27 4.49 0.26
C ILE A 32 -9.28 3.53 0.87
N LEU A 33 -10.51 4.01 1.05
CA LEU A 33 -11.65 3.26 1.58
C LEU A 33 -12.69 3.00 0.48
N GLY A 34 -13.59 2.06 0.73
CA GLY A 34 -14.72 1.78 -0.16
C GLY A 34 -15.12 0.31 -0.14
N PRO A 35 -16.29 -0.03 -0.70
CA PRO A 35 -16.79 -1.40 -0.73
C PRO A 35 -15.89 -2.34 -1.55
N SER A 36 -16.03 -3.65 -1.33
CA SER A 36 -15.37 -4.66 -2.16
C SER A 36 -15.77 -4.48 -3.63
N GLY A 37 -14.81 -4.63 -4.53
CA GLY A 37 -15.04 -4.43 -5.96
C GLY A 37 -15.04 -2.98 -6.44
N SER A 38 -14.79 -1.97 -5.59
CA SER A 38 -14.74 -0.56 -6.01
C SER A 38 -13.50 -0.15 -6.80
N GLY A 39 -12.52 -1.06 -6.99
CA GLY A 39 -11.33 -0.80 -7.80
C GLY A 39 -10.07 -0.44 -7.02
N LYS A 40 -10.08 -0.38 -5.68
CA LYS A 40 -8.95 0.03 -4.82
C LYS A 40 -7.66 -0.75 -5.09
N THR A 41 -7.70 -2.06 -4.99
CA THR A 41 -6.58 -2.96 -5.29
C THR A 41 -6.10 -2.80 -6.74
N THR A 42 -7.04 -2.65 -7.69
CA THR A 42 -6.70 -2.43 -9.10
C THR A 42 -5.95 -1.11 -9.29
N LEU A 43 -6.37 -0.05 -8.60
CA LEU A 43 -5.68 1.25 -8.63
C LEU A 43 -4.25 1.11 -8.08
N LEU A 44 -4.05 0.49 -6.91
CA LEU A 44 -2.70 0.23 -6.37
C LEU A 44 -1.82 -0.56 -7.33
N ARG A 45 -2.39 -1.60 -7.96
CA ARG A 45 -1.66 -2.42 -8.95
C ARG A 45 -1.33 -1.64 -10.22
N CYS A 46 -2.16 -0.70 -10.64
CA CYS A 46 -1.85 0.20 -11.74
C CYS A 46 -0.70 1.16 -11.37
N ILE A 47 -0.69 1.73 -10.16
CA ILE A 47 0.39 2.60 -9.68
C ILE A 47 1.76 1.89 -9.73
N ASN A 48 1.80 0.60 -9.41
CA ASN A 48 3.04 -0.21 -9.44
C ASN A 48 3.28 -0.90 -10.79
N PHE A 49 2.40 -0.74 -11.77
CA PHE A 49 2.43 -1.50 -13.04
C PHE A 49 2.35 -3.03 -12.86
N LEU A 50 1.84 -3.56 -11.77
CA LEU A 50 1.44 -4.97 -11.68
C LEU A 50 0.26 -5.24 -12.60
N GLU A 51 -0.64 -4.25 -12.71
CA GLU A 51 -1.64 -4.17 -13.77
C GLU A 51 -1.34 -2.98 -14.68
N LYS A 52 -1.43 -3.17 -15.98
CA LYS A 52 -1.31 -2.07 -16.93
C LYS A 52 -2.70 -1.43 -17.09
N ALA A 53 -2.84 -0.15 -16.75
CA ALA A 53 -4.05 0.61 -17.06
C ALA A 53 -4.22 0.74 -18.58
N ASP A 54 -5.46 0.87 -19.03
CA ASP A 54 -5.80 0.98 -20.45
C ASP A 54 -5.52 2.39 -20.98
N SER A 55 -5.67 3.40 -20.10
CA SER A 55 -5.31 4.79 -20.37
C SER A 55 -4.97 5.55 -19.08
N GLY A 56 -4.55 6.80 -19.25
CA GLY A 56 -4.11 7.68 -18.19
C GLY A 56 -2.59 7.78 -18.12
N GLU A 57 -2.12 8.46 -17.09
CA GLU A 57 -0.69 8.66 -16.85
C GLU A 57 -0.37 8.64 -15.37
N ILE A 58 0.89 8.34 -15.07
CA ILE A 58 1.46 8.36 -13.72
C ILE A 58 2.75 9.17 -13.70
N THR A 59 2.88 10.02 -12.69
CA THR A 59 4.11 10.75 -12.39
C THR A 59 4.60 10.40 -10.99
N ILE A 60 5.87 9.99 -10.86
CA ILE A 60 6.52 9.80 -9.56
C ILE A 60 7.86 10.56 -9.58
N GLY A 61 7.96 11.61 -8.76
CA GLY A 61 9.07 12.54 -8.83
C GLY A 61 9.18 13.19 -10.21
N GLU A 62 10.29 12.99 -10.91
CA GLU A 62 10.54 13.51 -12.26
C GLU A 62 10.12 12.53 -13.39
N THR A 63 9.64 11.34 -13.03
CA THR A 63 9.29 10.30 -14.01
C THR A 63 7.82 10.36 -14.34
N ASN A 64 7.47 10.76 -15.57
CA ASN A 64 6.10 10.70 -16.11
C ASN A 64 5.99 9.55 -17.12
N VAL A 65 4.93 8.75 -17.00
CA VAL A 65 4.66 7.60 -17.88
C VAL A 65 3.19 7.55 -18.27
N LYS A 66 2.92 7.58 -19.58
CA LYS A 66 1.58 7.33 -20.13
C LYS A 66 1.36 5.83 -20.27
N PHE A 67 0.35 5.27 -19.63
CA PHE A 67 0.11 3.83 -19.58
C PHE A 67 0.01 3.18 -20.96
N LYS A 68 -0.71 3.82 -21.89
CA LYS A 68 -0.91 3.29 -23.25
C LYS A 68 0.40 3.02 -23.98
N HIS A 69 1.40 3.87 -23.76
CA HIS A 69 2.69 3.85 -24.49
C HIS A 69 3.87 3.43 -23.59
N ALA A 70 3.61 2.94 -22.38
CA ALA A 70 4.65 2.58 -21.44
C ALA A 70 5.57 1.49 -21.98
N THR A 71 6.86 1.79 -22.03
CA THR A 71 7.93 0.86 -22.41
C THR A 71 8.36 0.02 -21.20
N LYS A 72 9.12 -1.07 -21.45
CA LYS A 72 9.73 -1.85 -20.36
C LYS A 72 10.61 -0.99 -19.43
N LYS A 73 11.32 0.00 -20.00
CA LYS A 73 12.18 0.93 -19.27
C LYS A 73 11.36 1.83 -18.33
N ASP A 74 10.24 2.35 -18.81
CA ASP A 74 9.34 3.19 -18.03
C ASP A 74 8.74 2.41 -16.87
N ILE A 75 8.22 1.20 -17.13
CA ILE A 75 7.69 0.29 -16.12
C ILE A 75 8.74 0.00 -15.04
N LEU A 76 9.98 -0.31 -15.45
CA LEU A 76 11.06 -0.57 -14.51
C LEU A 76 11.41 0.67 -13.68
N SER A 77 11.36 1.87 -14.27
CA SER A 77 11.59 3.14 -13.57
C SER A 77 10.55 3.35 -12.47
N ILE A 78 9.25 3.18 -12.77
CA ILE A 78 8.17 3.28 -11.78
C ILE A 78 8.33 2.22 -10.67
N ARG A 79 8.57 0.95 -11.03
CA ARG A 79 8.77 -0.14 -10.06
C ARG A 79 9.98 0.07 -9.14
N ARG A 80 10.99 0.79 -9.59
CA ARG A 80 12.13 1.16 -8.74
C ARG A 80 11.79 2.22 -7.70
N LYS A 81 10.77 3.03 -7.94
CA LYS A 81 10.31 4.10 -7.05
C LYS A 81 9.20 3.65 -6.11
N THR A 82 8.59 2.50 -6.37
CA THR A 82 7.48 1.96 -5.60
C THR A 82 7.85 0.65 -4.94
N ALA A 83 7.26 0.35 -3.79
CA ALA A 83 7.24 -0.98 -3.21
C ALA A 83 5.81 -1.35 -2.83
N MET A 84 5.47 -2.64 -2.87
CA MET A 84 4.12 -3.10 -2.55
C MET A 84 4.16 -4.15 -1.43
N VAL A 85 3.26 -3.96 -0.47
CA VAL A 85 2.95 -4.91 0.60
C VAL A 85 1.57 -5.47 0.31
N PHE A 86 1.49 -6.78 0.17
CA PHE A 86 0.28 -7.48 -0.27
C PHE A 86 -0.54 -8.00 0.90
N GLN A 87 -1.80 -8.31 0.65
CA GLN A 87 -2.71 -8.97 1.57
C GLN A 87 -2.19 -10.37 2.00
N THR A 88 -1.73 -11.17 1.04
CA THR A 88 -1.05 -12.43 1.28
C THR A 88 0.44 -12.18 1.22
N TYR A 89 1.16 -12.44 2.25
CA TYR A 89 2.56 -12.07 2.54
C TYR A 89 3.53 -12.21 1.36
N ASN A 90 3.27 -13.12 0.42
CA ASN A 90 4.05 -13.37 -0.81
C ASN A 90 5.55 -13.55 -0.52
N LEU A 91 5.86 -14.28 0.55
CA LEU A 91 7.23 -14.65 0.87
C LEU A 91 7.68 -15.85 0.05
N PHE A 92 8.97 -15.90 -0.22
CA PHE A 92 9.61 -17.09 -0.81
C PHE A 92 9.74 -18.18 0.27
N ASN A 93 8.95 -19.23 0.15
CA ASN A 93 8.90 -20.31 1.16
C ASN A 93 10.22 -21.06 1.33
N ASN A 94 11.06 -21.09 0.30
CA ASN A 94 12.38 -21.75 0.29
C ASN A 94 13.53 -20.82 0.69
N LYS A 95 13.22 -19.62 1.20
CA LYS A 95 14.20 -18.62 1.68
C LYS A 95 13.91 -18.27 3.12
N THR A 96 14.97 -17.99 3.87
CA THR A 96 14.84 -17.45 5.23
C THR A 96 14.23 -16.05 5.24
N VAL A 97 13.85 -15.58 6.41
CA VAL A 97 13.36 -14.21 6.63
C VAL A 97 14.35 -13.18 6.11
N LEU A 98 15.63 -13.31 6.46
CA LEU A 98 16.70 -12.43 5.98
C LEU A 98 16.86 -12.48 4.46
N GLU A 99 16.83 -13.67 3.89
CA GLU A 99 16.94 -13.85 2.43
C GLU A 99 15.75 -13.27 1.68
N ASN A 100 14.54 -13.36 2.25
CA ASN A 100 13.33 -12.74 1.67
C ASN A 100 13.48 -11.22 1.53
N VAL A 101 14.04 -10.56 2.53
CA VAL A 101 14.26 -9.11 2.49
C VAL A 101 15.41 -8.75 1.55
N LYS A 102 16.48 -9.54 1.58
CA LYS A 102 17.71 -9.34 0.80
C LYS A 102 17.53 -9.54 -0.71
N GLU A 103 16.56 -10.37 -1.11
CA GLU A 103 16.37 -10.78 -2.51
C GLU A 103 16.23 -9.61 -3.48
N GLY A 104 15.35 -8.67 -3.18
CA GLY A 104 15.10 -7.51 -4.03
C GLY A 104 16.32 -6.58 -4.17
N LEU A 105 17.11 -6.46 -3.11
CA LEU A 105 18.35 -5.68 -3.12
C LEU A 105 19.39 -6.30 -4.08
N ILE A 106 19.58 -7.61 -4.00
CA ILE A 106 20.58 -8.31 -4.81
C ILE A 106 20.12 -8.41 -6.27
N THR A 107 18.90 -8.91 -6.49
CA THR A 107 18.44 -9.26 -7.85
C THR A 107 18.01 -8.04 -8.65
N ALA A 108 17.25 -7.11 -8.06
CA ALA A 108 16.69 -5.96 -8.76
C ALA A 108 17.55 -4.69 -8.65
N ARG A 109 18.15 -4.45 -7.46
CA ARG A 109 18.96 -3.24 -7.19
C ARG A 109 20.45 -3.45 -7.47
N LYS A 110 20.91 -4.70 -7.59
CA LYS A 110 22.33 -5.08 -7.79
C LYS A 110 23.24 -4.61 -6.65
N VAL A 111 22.69 -4.52 -5.44
CA VAL A 111 23.45 -4.18 -4.23
C VAL A 111 24.39 -5.33 -3.87
N PRO A 112 25.65 -5.07 -3.47
CA PRO A 112 26.59 -6.10 -3.02
C PRO A 112 26.00 -6.92 -1.86
N LYS A 113 26.29 -8.23 -1.82
CA LYS A 113 25.66 -9.17 -0.86
C LYS A 113 25.85 -8.72 0.60
N LYS A 114 27.03 -8.23 0.99
CA LYS A 114 27.33 -7.78 2.35
C LYS A 114 26.48 -6.57 2.73
N GLU A 115 26.42 -5.57 1.88
CA GLU A 115 25.63 -4.35 2.07
C GLU A 115 24.13 -4.68 2.10
N ALA A 116 23.66 -5.56 1.19
CA ALA A 116 22.27 -6.02 1.17
C ALA A 116 21.89 -6.72 2.48
N GLU A 117 22.81 -7.47 3.08
CA GLU A 117 22.58 -8.12 4.37
C GLU A 117 22.48 -7.12 5.51
N GLU A 118 23.37 -6.14 5.58
CA GLU A 118 23.35 -5.07 6.58
C GLU A 118 22.04 -4.25 6.52
N ILE A 119 21.63 -3.86 5.31
CA ILE A 119 20.34 -3.18 5.09
C ILE A 119 19.18 -4.05 5.57
N SER A 120 19.18 -5.33 5.19
CA SER A 120 18.08 -6.25 5.49
C SER A 120 17.94 -6.50 6.98
N ARG A 121 19.04 -6.71 7.72
CA ARG A 121 19.04 -6.84 9.18
C ARG A 121 18.45 -5.59 9.83
N LYS A 122 18.91 -4.41 9.44
CA LYS A 122 18.39 -3.13 9.95
C LYS A 122 16.87 -3.00 9.73
N MET A 123 16.34 -3.43 8.59
CA MET A 123 14.90 -3.35 8.32
C MET A 123 14.12 -4.40 9.12
N LEU A 124 14.66 -5.59 9.32
CA LEU A 124 14.06 -6.62 10.18
C LEU A 124 14.04 -6.20 11.65
N ASP A 125 15.12 -5.60 12.15
CA ASP A 125 15.15 -5.02 13.51
C ASP A 125 14.08 -3.96 13.70
N LYS A 126 13.92 -3.09 12.69
CA LYS A 126 12.92 -2.02 12.70
C LYS A 126 11.49 -2.54 12.83
N VAL A 127 11.19 -3.70 12.26
CA VAL A 127 9.87 -4.34 12.35
C VAL A 127 9.78 -5.36 13.51
N GLY A 128 10.79 -5.43 14.38
CA GLY A 128 10.82 -6.29 15.57
C GLY A 128 11.00 -7.77 15.28
N LEU A 129 11.90 -8.11 14.34
CA LEU A 129 12.20 -9.49 13.93
C LEU A 129 13.69 -9.83 14.04
N THR A 130 14.40 -9.24 15.00
CA THR A 130 15.83 -9.43 15.25
C THR A 130 16.22 -10.89 15.53
N ASP A 131 15.32 -11.64 16.17
CA ASP A 131 15.51 -13.04 16.55
C ASP A 131 15.06 -14.06 15.48
N LYS A 132 14.62 -13.58 14.29
CA LYS A 132 13.98 -14.41 13.24
C LYS A 132 14.73 -14.46 11.91
N TYR A 133 15.96 -13.95 11.82
CA TYR A 133 16.68 -13.85 10.55
C TYR A 133 16.78 -15.18 9.78
N ASP A 134 17.08 -16.26 10.50
CA ASP A 134 17.32 -17.58 9.92
C ASP A 134 16.06 -18.47 9.88
N ALA A 135 14.93 -17.96 10.39
CA ALA A 135 13.66 -18.67 10.32
C ALA A 135 13.11 -18.70 8.89
N TYR A 136 12.40 -19.76 8.54
CA TYR A 136 11.65 -19.86 7.31
C TYR A 136 10.20 -19.36 7.51
N PRO A 137 9.49 -18.94 6.43
CA PRO A 137 8.11 -18.46 6.54
C PRO A 137 7.17 -19.42 7.30
N SER A 138 7.36 -20.74 7.16
CA SER A 138 6.56 -21.75 7.87
C SER A 138 6.81 -21.83 9.38
N GLN A 139 7.84 -21.17 9.88
CA GLN A 139 8.25 -21.16 11.29
C GLN A 139 7.85 -19.88 12.03
N ILE A 140 7.14 -18.97 11.37
CA ILE A 140 6.75 -17.69 11.91
C ILE A 140 5.25 -17.43 11.71
N SER A 141 4.65 -16.64 12.61
CA SER A 141 3.21 -16.31 12.57
C SER A 141 2.86 -15.48 11.34
N GLY A 142 1.57 -15.40 11.00
CA GLY A 142 1.06 -14.56 9.92
C GLY A 142 1.44 -13.08 10.10
N GLY A 143 1.32 -12.55 11.32
CA GLY A 143 1.74 -11.18 11.63
C GLY A 143 3.24 -10.97 11.48
N GLN A 144 4.06 -11.97 11.83
CA GLN A 144 5.50 -11.93 11.57
C GLN A 144 5.82 -11.99 10.07
N GLN A 145 5.13 -12.85 9.30
CA GLN A 145 5.29 -12.91 7.85
C GLN A 145 4.93 -11.56 7.18
N GLN A 146 3.87 -10.91 7.63
CA GLN A 146 3.49 -9.59 7.13
C GLN A 146 4.53 -8.53 7.46
N ARG A 147 5.10 -8.56 8.68
CA ARG A 147 6.20 -7.67 9.06
C ARG A 147 7.47 -7.91 8.22
N VAL A 148 7.77 -9.15 7.82
CA VAL A 148 8.81 -9.44 6.82
C VAL A 148 8.49 -8.77 5.47
N GLY A 149 7.24 -8.83 5.02
CA GLY A 149 6.77 -8.13 3.82
C GLY A 149 6.99 -6.62 3.87
N ILE A 150 6.72 -6.00 5.03
CA ILE A 150 6.98 -4.57 5.28
C ILE A 150 8.49 -4.29 5.27
N ALA A 151 9.30 -5.10 5.94
CA ALA A 151 10.76 -4.95 5.95
C ALA A 151 11.35 -5.06 4.52
N ARG A 152 10.85 -6.00 3.72
CA ARG A 152 11.21 -6.16 2.30
C ARG A 152 10.89 -4.91 1.47
N ALA A 153 9.74 -4.29 1.71
CA ALA A 153 9.37 -3.04 1.05
C ALA A 153 10.28 -1.87 1.47
N LEU A 154 10.53 -1.72 2.76
CA LEU A 154 11.39 -0.68 3.34
C LEU A 154 12.84 -0.79 2.85
N ALA A 155 13.37 -2.01 2.75
CA ALA A 155 14.74 -2.26 2.30
C ALA A 155 15.04 -1.69 0.91
N LEU A 156 14.05 -1.64 0.04
CA LEU A 156 14.19 -1.08 -1.31
C LEU A 156 14.30 0.44 -1.34
N ASN A 157 14.09 1.14 -0.21
CA ASN A 157 14.08 2.59 -0.09
C ASN A 157 13.24 3.28 -1.19
N PRO A 158 11.95 2.94 -1.32
CA PRO A 158 11.09 3.47 -2.36
C PRO A 158 10.65 4.91 -2.07
N GLU A 159 10.18 5.62 -3.12
CA GLU A 159 9.54 6.93 -2.95
C GLU A 159 8.12 6.81 -2.35
N VAL A 160 7.46 5.65 -2.52
CA VAL A 160 6.16 5.31 -1.93
C VAL A 160 6.04 3.82 -1.64
N ILE A 161 5.38 3.50 -0.53
CA ILE A 161 4.95 2.13 -0.22
C ILE A 161 3.44 2.02 -0.41
N LEU A 162 3.02 1.04 -1.18
CA LEU A 162 1.63 0.72 -1.47
C LEU A 162 1.21 -0.48 -0.61
N PHE A 163 0.20 -0.32 0.21
CA PHE A 163 -0.33 -1.38 1.09
C PHE A 163 -1.70 -1.83 0.59
N ASP A 164 -1.80 -3.08 0.17
CA ASP A 164 -3.05 -3.70 -0.32
C ASP A 164 -3.64 -4.61 0.75
N GLU A 165 -4.53 -4.07 1.59
CA GLU A 165 -5.20 -4.77 2.70
C GLU A 165 -4.24 -5.60 3.58
N PRO A 166 -3.21 -4.99 4.18
CA PRO A 166 -2.10 -5.72 4.81
C PRO A 166 -2.47 -6.54 6.03
N THR A 167 -3.68 -6.40 6.56
CA THR A 167 -4.16 -7.09 7.77
C THR A 167 -5.29 -8.07 7.51
N SER A 168 -5.89 -8.08 6.32
CA SER A 168 -7.12 -8.83 6.04
C SER A 168 -6.96 -10.36 6.04
N ALA A 169 -5.72 -10.87 5.92
CA ALA A 169 -5.40 -12.30 6.01
C ALA A 169 -4.89 -12.72 7.39
N LEU A 170 -4.97 -11.85 8.40
CA LEU A 170 -4.47 -12.09 9.75
C LEU A 170 -5.59 -12.43 10.73
N ASP A 171 -5.26 -13.24 11.72
CA ASP A 171 -6.09 -13.39 12.89
C ASP A 171 -6.20 -12.04 13.64
N PRO A 172 -7.37 -11.69 14.22
CA PRO A 172 -7.61 -10.40 14.86
C PRO A 172 -6.58 -10.01 15.92
N GLU A 173 -6.05 -10.98 16.65
CA GLU A 173 -5.02 -10.78 17.69
C GLU A 173 -3.67 -10.33 17.13
N LEU A 174 -3.37 -10.62 15.85
CA LEU A 174 -2.10 -10.27 15.20
C LEU A 174 -2.17 -8.93 14.45
N VAL A 175 -3.36 -8.41 14.20
CA VAL A 175 -3.60 -7.15 13.47
C VAL A 175 -2.87 -5.97 14.13
N GLY A 176 -2.99 -5.87 15.47
CA GLY A 176 -2.42 -4.76 16.23
C GLY A 176 -0.91 -4.61 16.08
N GLU A 177 -0.17 -5.74 16.00
CA GLU A 177 1.28 -5.72 15.82
C GLU A 177 1.68 -5.13 14.46
N VAL A 178 0.99 -5.52 13.39
CA VAL A 178 1.26 -5.03 12.03
C VAL A 178 0.91 -3.55 11.90
N LEU A 179 -0.25 -3.13 12.42
CA LEU A 179 -0.66 -1.73 12.44
C LEU A 179 0.31 -0.86 13.24
N SER A 180 0.85 -1.36 14.35
CA SER A 180 1.87 -0.65 15.14
C SER A 180 3.14 -0.39 14.33
N VAL A 181 3.61 -1.37 13.56
CA VAL A 181 4.75 -1.18 12.65
C VAL A 181 4.43 -0.17 11.56
N MET A 182 3.24 -0.23 10.94
CA MET A 182 2.83 0.74 9.92
C MET A 182 2.73 2.16 10.50
N LYS A 183 2.23 2.32 11.74
CA LYS A 183 2.21 3.61 12.45
C LYS A 183 3.62 4.17 12.65
N LYS A 184 4.61 3.34 13.00
CA LYS A 184 6.02 3.77 13.13
C LYS A 184 6.58 4.22 11.78
N VAL A 185 6.33 3.46 10.71
CA VAL A 185 6.78 3.79 9.35
C VAL A 185 6.18 5.12 8.87
N ALA A 186 4.90 5.36 9.13
CA ALA A 186 4.23 6.62 8.81
C ALA A 186 4.86 7.82 9.54
N LYS A 187 5.13 7.68 10.84
CA LYS A 187 5.78 8.73 11.66
C LYS A 187 7.19 9.11 11.21
N GLU A 188 7.87 8.24 10.48
CA GLU A 188 9.17 8.54 9.88
C GLU A 188 9.07 9.35 8.56
N GLY A 189 7.89 9.74 8.16
CA GLY A 189 7.66 10.55 6.95
C GLY A 189 7.76 9.76 5.65
N ILE A 190 7.58 8.43 5.70
CA ILE A 190 7.54 7.59 4.50
C ILE A 190 6.18 7.79 3.82
N THR A 191 6.19 8.10 2.53
CA THR A 191 4.97 8.24 1.73
C THR A 191 4.27 6.90 1.60
N MET A 192 2.98 6.86 1.90
CA MET A 192 2.19 5.62 1.91
C MET A 192 0.85 5.80 1.20
N VAL A 193 0.46 4.81 0.41
CA VAL A 193 -0.92 4.65 -0.06
C VAL A 193 -1.44 3.33 0.47
N VAL A 194 -2.50 3.38 1.26
CA VAL A 194 -2.98 2.22 2.05
C VAL A 194 -4.43 1.93 1.71
N VAL A 195 -4.70 0.75 1.18
CA VAL A 195 -6.05 0.18 1.14
C VAL A 195 -6.24 -0.65 2.39
N THR A 196 -7.25 -0.35 3.19
CA THR A 196 -7.51 -1.05 4.46
C THR A 196 -8.98 -1.00 4.85
N HIS A 197 -9.38 -1.94 5.70
CA HIS A 197 -10.66 -1.95 6.40
C HIS A 197 -10.52 -1.57 7.89
N GLU A 198 -9.30 -1.22 8.34
CA GLU A 198 -9.00 -0.81 9.70
C GLU A 198 -9.32 0.68 9.90
N MET A 199 -10.57 1.00 10.25
CA MET A 199 -11.07 2.38 10.32
C MET A 199 -10.35 3.23 11.37
N SER A 200 -10.04 2.64 12.54
CA SER A 200 -9.28 3.33 13.59
C SER A 200 -7.87 3.68 13.12
N PHE A 201 -7.21 2.77 12.40
CA PHE A 201 -5.91 3.05 11.81
C PHE A 201 -6.00 4.18 10.78
N ALA A 202 -7.01 4.13 9.89
CA ALA A 202 -7.22 5.16 8.89
C ALA A 202 -7.44 6.54 9.54
N TYR A 203 -8.26 6.60 10.60
CA TYR A 203 -8.51 7.84 11.33
C TYR A 203 -7.26 8.42 12.00
N ASP A 204 -6.46 7.54 12.66
CA ASP A 204 -5.31 7.96 13.47
C ASP A 204 -4.09 8.40 12.64
N ILE A 205 -3.91 7.84 11.45
CA ILE A 205 -2.63 7.92 10.73
C ILE A 205 -2.75 8.61 9.37
N ALA A 206 -3.92 8.55 8.73
CA ALA A 206 -4.06 9.17 7.43
C ALA A 206 -3.89 10.69 7.50
N SER A 207 -3.13 11.23 6.56
CA SER A 207 -3.13 12.66 6.26
C SER A 207 -4.38 13.02 5.47
N ARG A 208 -4.81 12.10 4.58
CA ARG A 208 -5.99 12.22 3.74
C ARG A 208 -6.63 10.86 3.49
N VAL A 209 -7.94 10.85 3.38
CA VAL A 209 -8.76 9.68 3.08
C VAL A 209 -9.47 9.88 1.75
N ILE A 210 -9.45 8.88 0.91
CA ILE A 210 -10.14 8.81 -0.37
C ILE A 210 -11.21 7.72 -0.28
N PHE A 211 -12.46 8.06 -0.53
CA PHE A 211 -13.53 7.09 -0.65
C PHE A 211 -13.80 6.76 -2.12
N MET A 212 -13.68 5.49 -2.49
CA MET A 212 -13.90 5.00 -3.84
C MET A 212 -15.13 4.08 -3.91
N GLU A 213 -15.97 4.29 -4.90
CA GLU A 213 -17.08 3.39 -5.25
C GLU A 213 -17.32 3.37 -6.76
N GLY A 214 -17.69 2.21 -7.30
CA GLY A 214 -18.05 2.07 -8.71
C GLY A 214 -16.94 2.43 -9.71
N GLY A 215 -15.68 2.40 -9.27
CA GLY A 215 -14.51 2.69 -10.11
C GLY A 215 -14.12 4.17 -10.18
N VAL A 216 -14.69 5.01 -9.34
CA VAL A 216 -14.37 6.46 -9.27
C VAL A 216 -14.05 6.88 -7.84
N VAL A 217 -13.36 8.02 -7.69
CA VAL A 217 -13.28 8.73 -6.41
C VAL A 217 -14.61 9.45 -6.20
N VAL A 218 -15.28 9.14 -5.08
CA VAL A 218 -16.56 9.76 -4.71
C VAL A 218 -16.33 10.94 -3.80
N GLU A 219 -15.44 10.81 -2.83
CA GLU A 219 -15.13 11.86 -1.87
C GLU A 219 -13.70 11.73 -1.38
N GLU A 220 -13.04 12.85 -1.12
CA GLU A 220 -11.75 12.91 -0.45
C GLU A 220 -11.70 14.06 0.54
N GLY A 221 -10.91 13.88 1.59
CA GLY A 221 -10.74 14.90 2.63
C GLY A 221 -9.84 14.42 3.74
N THR A 222 -9.69 15.23 4.77
CA THR A 222 -9.01 14.84 6.01
C THR A 222 -9.78 13.71 6.70
N PRO A 223 -9.14 12.91 7.57
CA PRO A 223 -9.84 11.90 8.36
C PRO A 223 -11.05 12.47 9.08
N LYS A 224 -10.92 13.65 9.69
CA LYS A 224 -12.02 14.31 10.40
C LYS A 224 -13.21 14.64 9.47
N GLU A 225 -12.95 15.13 8.27
CA GLU A 225 -14.02 15.44 7.30
C GLU A 225 -14.73 14.16 6.86
N ILE A 226 -13.97 13.13 6.45
CA ILE A 226 -14.57 11.90 5.92
C ILE A 226 -15.30 11.10 6.99
N PHE A 227 -14.72 10.96 8.20
CA PHE A 227 -15.29 10.09 9.22
C PHE A 227 -16.35 10.78 10.10
N GLN A 228 -16.27 12.10 10.31
CA GLN A 228 -17.20 12.82 11.19
C GLN A 228 -18.23 13.65 10.42
N ASN A 229 -17.85 14.22 9.28
CA ASN A 229 -18.68 15.12 8.50
C ASN A 229 -18.64 14.81 6.99
N PRO A 230 -18.89 13.54 6.57
CA PRO A 230 -18.90 13.22 5.14
C PRO A 230 -19.98 14.01 4.41
N LYS A 231 -19.65 14.51 3.22
CA LYS A 231 -20.56 15.31 2.38
C LYS A 231 -21.42 14.40 1.53
N GLU A 232 -20.80 13.39 0.93
CA GLU A 232 -21.45 12.49 -0.02
C GLU A 232 -22.31 11.45 0.70
N GLU A 233 -23.54 11.27 0.24
CA GLU A 233 -24.49 10.32 0.84
C GLU A 233 -23.98 8.88 0.81
N ARG A 234 -23.24 8.52 -0.24
CA ARG A 234 -22.65 7.18 -0.36
C ARG A 234 -21.55 6.93 0.67
N THR A 235 -20.75 7.95 0.97
CA THR A 235 -19.73 7.88 2.04
C THR A 235 -20.40 7.68 3.40
N LYS A 236 -21.48 8.44 3.70
CA LYS A 236 -22.26 8.27 4.94
C LYS A 236 -22.82 6.88 5.09
N GLN A 237 -23.46 6.35 4.05
CA GLN A 237 -24.03 5.02 4.06
C GLN A 237 -22.98 3.92 4.28
N PHE A 238 -21.81 4.05 3.65
CA PHE A 238 -20.70 3.13 3.83
C PHE A 238 -20.18 3.14 5.26
N LEU A 239 -19.89 4.31 5.80
CA LEU A 239 -19.36 4.45 7.16
C LEU A 239 -20.35 3.97 8.22
N LYS A 240 -21.62 4.31 8.11
CA LYS A 240 -22.68 3.84 9.02
C LYS A 240 -22.77 2.31 9.10
N ARG A 241 -22.46 1.61 8.01
CA ARG A 241 -22.48 0.12 7.98
C ARG A 241 -21.27 -0.50 8.65
N ILE A 242 -20.11 0.17 8.63
CA ILE A 242 -18.83 -0.40 9.07
C ILE A 242 -18.51 0.06 10.49
N VAL A 243 -18.93 1.26 10.87
CA VAL A 243 -18.66 1.86 12.19
C VAL A 243 -19.96 2.39 12.78
N PRO A 244 -20.87 1.48 13.21
CA PRO A 244 -22.20 1.88 13.71
C PRO A 244 -22.15 2.81 14.91
N ASP A 245 -21.10 2.67 15.76
CA ASP A 245 -20.95 3.38 17.04
C ASP A 245 -20.11 4.68 16.95
N TRP A 246 -19.65 5.06 15.77
CA TRP A 246 -19.03 6.37 15.61
C TRP A 246 -20.12 7.43 15.63
N ASN A 247 -20.36 7.95 16.85
CA ASN A 247 -21.27 9.06 17.08
C ASN A 247 -20.85 10.23 16.20
N TYR A 248 -21.61 10.45 15.15
CA TYR A 248 -21.65 11.74 14.47
C TYR A 248 -22.11 12.72 15.53
N THR A 249 -21.18 13.45 16.16
CA THR A 249 -21.55 14.58 17.02
C THR A 249 -22.26 15.58 16.13
N ILE A 250 -23.60 15.59 16.29
CA ILE A 250 -24.51 16.56 15.69
C ILE A 250 -24.16 17.96 16.20
#